data_0e6e0bbe56ca788c12b04dc2e59059c9
#
_entry.id   0e6e0bbe56ca788c12b04dc2e59059c9
#
_cell.length_a   1.000
_cell.length_b   1.000
_cell.length_c   1.000
_cell.angle_alpha   90.00
_cell.angle_beta   90.00
_cell.angle_gamma   90.00
#
_symmetry.space_group_name_H-M   'P 1'
#
loop_
_entity.id
_entity.type
_entity.pdbx_description
1 polymer ?
#
loop_
_entity_poly.entity_id
_entity_poly.type
_entity_poly.pdbx_seq_one_letter_code
_entity_poly.pdbx_strand_id
1 'polypeptide(L)'
;MKQKREDVRNIAIIAHVDHGKTTLVDELLKQSGIFREHQEVAERVMDSNDIERERGITILSKNTAVTYKGTKINIIDTPGHADFGGEVERVLKMVNGVILVVDAFEGPMPQTKFVLKKALELNLSVIVCINKIDRPEARPEEVEDEVLELFLDLDASDEQLDCPFVYASAKKGSATRNLTVKNKDMTPLFDTILEHIPAPEGDPDEGTQILISTIDYNEYVGRIGVGKVDNGTVKVNQEVIIVNHHEPDKQKKVKISKLYEFDGLNKVEVKEAGIGSIVAISGITDIHIGDTLCATDNVSPIPFQKISEPTIAMHFIVNDSPLAGQEGKYITSRHIRDRLFKELNTDVSLRVEETDSTDAFKVSGRGELHLSVLIENMRREGYEFAVSKAEVIYKKDERGKLLEPMETVYVDVPEEFSGIVIEKLSLRKGELQNMGQASGGYSRLEFAMPSRGLIGYRGDFLTDTKGNGIMNTQFEGYGPYKGDIQYRKQGSLIAFEAGEAITYGLYNAQERGSLFIGPGEKVYAGMVIGQTGKAEDIEVNVCKTKHLTNTRSSSADEALRLTPKKLMSLEQCLDFIDTDELLEVTPKTLRIRKKILDPTMRKRAANAKKNAQ
;
A
#
# COMPACT_ATOMS: atom_id res chain seq x y z
N MET A 1 9.91 40.58 1.08
CA MET A 1 9.76 40.25 2.53
C MET A 1 8.79 39.10 2.67
N LYS A 2 9.13 38.11 3.51
CA LYS A 2 8.20 37.02 3.76
C LYS A 2 6.87 37.53 4.36
N GLN A 3 5.77 37.12 3.77
CA GLN A 3 4.42 37.45 4.17
C GLN A 3 3.70 36.18 4.60
N LYS A 4 2.95 36.24 5.71
CA LYS A 4 2.06 35.15 6.16
C LYS A 4 0.70 35.30 5.49
N ARG A 5 0.15 34.17 5.03
CA ARG A 5 -1.18 34.12 4.45
C ARG A 5 -2.19 33.56 5.45
N GLU A 6 -2.73 34.44 6.29
CA GLU A 6 -3.59 34.08 7.42
C GLU A 6 -4.92 33.42 7.03
N ASP A 7 -5.36 33.61 5.78
CA ASP A 7 -6.60 33.04 5.23
C ASP A 7 -6.44 31.59 4.72
N VAL A 8 -5.27 30.94 4.92
CA VAL A 8 -4.98 29.58 4.48
C VAL A 8 -4.35 28.76 5.60
N ARG A 9 -4.72 27.48 5.71
CA ARG A 9 -4.03 26.47 6.51
C ARG A 9 -3.83 25.21 5.66
N ASN A 10 -2.66 24.61 5.72
CA ASN A 10 -2.33 23.37 5.01
C ASN A 10 -2.02 22.28 6.02
N ILE A 11 -2.83 21.23 6.06
CA ILE A 11 -2.69 20.12 7.00
C ILE A 11 -2.65 18.77 6.29
N ALA A 12 -1.91 17.83 6.86
CA ALA A 12 -1.99 16.43 6.50
C ALA A 12 -2.63 15.63 7.64
N ILE A 13 -3.41 14.61 7.32
CA ILE A 13 -3.97 13.71 8.33
C ILE A 13 -3.22 12.40 8.27
N ILE A 14 -2.59 12.03 9.37
CA ILE A 14 -1.81 10.82 9.55
C ILE A 14 -2.48 9.92 10.60
N ALA A 15 -2.57 8.64 10.30
CA ALA A 15 -3.18 7.67 11.21
C ALA A 15 -2.70 6.26 10.86
N HIS A 16 -2.80 5.37 11.84
CA HIS A 16 -2.75 3.94 11.55
C HIS A 16 -4.02 3.50 10.79
N VAL A 17 -3.94 2.36 10.11
CA VAL A 17 -5.11 1.71 9.49
C VAL A 17 -6.19 1.50 10.55
N ASP A 18 -7.43 1.72 10.19
CA ASP A 18 -8.61 1.60 11.07
C ASP A 18 -8.72 2.58 12.27
N HIS A 19 -7.78 3.51 12.48
CA HIS A 19 -7.93 4.55 13.52
C HIS A 19 -9.02 5.59 13.20
N GLY A 20 -9.64 5.51 12.01
CA GLY A 20 -10.79 6.33 11.62
C GLY A 20 -10.43 7.61 10.89
N LYS A 21 -9.27 7.66 10.23
CA LYS A 21 -8.80 8.79 9.41
C LYS A 21 -9.84 9.23 8.38
N THR A 22 -10.27 8.33 7.50
CA THR A 22 -11.24 8.63 6.43
C THR A 22 -12.57 9.12 7.00
N THR A 23 -13.07 8.50 8.09
CA THR A 23 -14.29 8.93 8.77
C THR A 23 -14.17 10.35 9.34
N LEU A 24 -12.99 10.70 9.89
CA LEU A 24 -12.73 12.03 10.40
C LEU A 24 -12.74 13.08 9.27
N VAL A 25 -12.08 12.78 8.14
CA VAL A 25 -12.09 13.67 6.96
C VAL A 25 -13.50 13.85 6.42
N ASP A 26 -14.28 12.78 6.31
CA ASP A 26 -15.67 12.84 5.86
C ASP A 26 -16.51 13.76 6.76
N GLU A 27 -16.33 13.69 8.08
CA GLU A 27 -17.06 14.56 9.02
C GLU A 27 -16.61 16.03 8.94
N LEU A 28 -15.32 16.29 8.74
CA LEU A 28 -14.84 17.65 8.50
C LEU A 28 -15.44 18.24 7.22
N LEU A 29 -15.52 17.43 6.14
CA LEU A 29 -16.17 17.83 4.89
C LEU A 29 -17.66 18.11 5.06
N LYS A 30 -18.39 17.24 5.75
CA LYS A 30 -19.83 17.41 6.00
C LYS A 30 -20.12 18.67 6.80
N GLN A 31 -19.39 18.89 7.89
CA GLN A 31 -19.65 20.00 8.80
C GLN A 31 -19.11 21.35 8.32
N SER A 32 -18.24 21.36 7.31
CA SER A 32 -17.81 22.62 6.66
C SER A 32 -18.86 23.22 5.71
N GLY A 33 -20.00 22.56 5.51
CA GLY A 33 -21.09 23.06 4.65
C GLY A 33 -20.90 22.86 3.14
N ILE A 34 -19.95 22.05 2.73
CA ILE A 34 -19.69 21.74 1.30
C ILE A 34 -20.85 20.95 0.68
N PHE A 35 -21.50 20.09 1.46
CA PHE A 35 -22.64 19.32 1.00
C PHE A 35 -23.97 20.04 1.26
N ARG A 36 -24.90 19.99 0.31
CA ARG A 36 -26.26 20.55 0.48
C ARG A 36 -27.03 19.74 1.52
N GLU A 37 -27.91 20.39 2.29
CA GLU A 37 -28.67 19.82 3.42
C GLU A 37 -29.47 18.51 3.13
N HIS A 38 -29.63 18.11 1.90
CA HIS A 38 -30.36 16.88 1.50
C HIS A 38 -29.57 15.99 0.53
N GLN A 39 -28.26 16.19 0.43
CA GLN A 39 -27.41 15.34 -0.40
C GLN A 39 -27.04 14.09 0.40
N GLU A 40 -27.54 12.91 0.02
CA GLU A 40 -27.03 11.64 0.53
C GLU A 40 -25.56 11.52 0.14
N VAL A 41 -24.70 11.63 1.13
CA VAL A 41 -23.25 11.47 0.96
C VAL A 41 -22.92 10.03 1.28
N ALA A 42 -22.35 9.32 0.30
CA ALA A 42 -21.85 7.96 0.54
C ALA A 42 -20.82 7.98 1.68
N GLU A 43 -20.81 6.96 2.49
CA GLU A 43 -19.72 6.78 3.47
C GLU A 43 -18.38 6.63 2.75
N ARG A 44 -17.30 7.16 3.31
CA ARG A 44 -15.94 7.16 2.75
C ARG A 44 -15.85 7.88 1.40
N VAL A 45 -16.31 9.12 1.38
CA VAL A 45 -16.32 9.97 0.17
C VAL A 45 -14.92 10.15 -0.44
N MET A 46 -13.89 10.16 0.41
CA MET A 46 -12.49 10.27 -0.02
C MET A 46 -11.96 8.97 -0.65
N ASP A 47 -12.48 7.80 -0.31
CA ASP A 47 -12.04 6.53 -0.88
C ASP A 47 -12.71 6.31 -2.25
N SER A 48 -12.12 6.88 -3.30
CA SER A 48 -12.66 6.81 -4.67
C SER A 48 -12.43 5.46 -5.35
N ASN A 49 -11.50 4.64 -4.83
CA ASN A 49 -11.19 3.32 -5.36
C ASN A 49 -11.94 2.24 -4.57
N ASP A 50 -12.60 1.31 -5.27
CA ASP A 50 -13.32 0.21 -4.63
C ASP A 50 -12.40 -0.65 -3.74
N ILE A 51 -11.13 -0.80 -4.11
CA ILE A 51 -10.13 -1.53 -3.31
C ILE A 51 -9.84 -0.80 -1.99
N GLU A 52 -9.73 0.53 -2.00
CA GLU A 52 -9.57 1.33 -0.77
C GLU A 52 -10.76 1.11 0.18
N ARG A 53 -11.99 1.15 -0.37
CA ARG A 53 -13.22 0.92 0.42
C ARG A 53 -13.30 -0.47 1.00
N GLU A 54 -12.96 -1.51 0.22
CA GLU A 54 -13.03 -2.90 0.64
C GLU A 54 -11.96 -3.24 1.69
N ARG A 55 -10.75 -2.70 1.51
CA ARG A 55 -9.61 -2.96 2.39
C ARG A 55 -9.54 -2.01 3.60
N GLY A 56 -10.28 -0.91 3.58
CA GLY A 56 -10.26 0.10 4.63
C GLY A 56 -8.97 0.93 4.68
N ILE A 57 -8.15 0.91 3.62
CA ILE A 57 -6.84 1.59 3.57
C ILE A 57 -6.85 2.69 2.50
N THR A 58 -6.17 3.81 2.76
CA THR A 58 -5.86 4.82 1.75
C THR A 58 -4.61 4.36 0.99
N ILE A 59 -4.72 4.27 -0.32
CA ILE A 59 -3.61 3.87 -1.22
C ILE A 59 -2.93 5.09 -1.82
N LEU A 60 -3.72 6.05 -2.30
CA LEU A 60 -3.24 7.29 -2.92
C LEU A 60 -3.60 8.51 -2.08
N SER A 61 -2.66 9.44 -1.97
CA SER A 61 -2.89 10.74 -1.30
C SER A 61 -3.95 11.53 -2.06
N LYS A 62 -4.88 12.12 -1.33
CA LYS A 62 -5.96 12.94 -1.89
C LYS A 62 -5.97 14.32 -1.28
N ASN A 63 -6.19 15.31 -2.14
CA ASN A 63 -6.28 16.69 -1.72
C ASN A 63 -7.74 17.12 -1.69
N THR A 64 -8.13 17.76 -0.58
CA THR A 64 -9.43 18.41 -0.43
C THR A 64 -9.26 19.73 0.29
N ALA A 65 -10.26 20.59 0.24
CA ALA A 65 -10.23 21.86 0.94
C ALA A 65 -11.60 22.16 1.54
N VAL A 66 -11.59 22.71 2.74
CA VAL A 66 -12.80 23.18 3.43
C VAL A 66 -12.63 24.65 3.82
N THR A 67 -13.73 25.39 3.97
CA THR A 67 -13.69 26.76 4.45
C THR A 67 -14.33 26.83 5.83
N TYR A 68 -13.59 27.35 6.80
CA TYR A 68 -14.09 27.52 8.16
C TYR A 68 -13.73 28.91 8.68
N LYS A 69 -14.73 29.67 9.16
CA LYS A 69 -14.58 31.07 9.63
C LYS A 69 -13.83 31.99 8.66
N GLY A 70 -14.00 31.77 7.34
CA GLY A 70 -13.33 32.55 6.29
C GLY A 70 -11.91 32.10 5.95
N THR A 71 -11.37 31.11 6.66
CA THR A 71 -10.06 30.50 6.37
C THR A 71 -10.23 29.24 5.54
N LYS A 72 -9.47 29.12 4.44
CA LYS A 72 -9.38 27.91 3.62
C LYS A 72 -8.43 26.92 4.28
N ILE A 73 -8.91 25.74 4.61
CA ILE A 73 -8.11 24.65 5.19
C ILE A 73 -7.94 23.58 4.09
N ASN A 74 -6.74 23.48 3.55
CA ASN A 74 -6.39 22.40 2.65
C ASN A 74 -6.04 21.15 3.48
N ILE A 75 -6.71 20.05 3.18
CA ILE A 75 -6.55 18.76 3.89
C ILE A 75 -5.98 17.77 2.90
N ILE A 76 -4.83 17.19 3.23
CA ILE A 76 -4.23 16.12 2.45
C ILE A 76 -4.38 14.82 3.22
N ASP A 77 -5.13 13.90 2.64
CA ASP A 77 -5.26 12.54 3.16
C ASP A 77 -4.03 11.72 2.76
N THR A 78 -3.35 11.10 3.73
CA THR A 78 -2.10 10.36 3.50
C THR A 78 -2.31 8.86 3.60
N PRO A 79 -1.61 8.04 2.77
CA PRO A 79 -1.58 6.61 2.98
C PRO A 79 -1.06 6.25 4.37
N GLY A 80 -1.69 5.25 5.00
CA GLY A 80 -1.28 4.77 6.33
C GLY A 80 -0.30 3.60 6.31
N HIS A 81 -0.04 2.99 5.15
CA HIS A 81 0.79 1.79 5.03
C HIS A 81 2.23 2.13 4.64
N ALA A 82 3.21 1.42 5.23
CA ALA A 82 4.65 1.67 5.01
C ALA A 82 5.08 1.55 3.54
N ASP A 83 4.43 0.69 2.73
CA ASP A 83 4.70 0.54 1.30
C ASP A 83 4.52 1.85 0.52
N PHE A 84 3.74 2.80 1.06
CA PHE A 84 3.47 4.12 0.48
C PHE A 84 4.24 5.25 1.18
N GLY A 85 5.22 4.95 2.02
CA GLY A 85 5.98 5.92 2.83
C GLY A 85 6.59 7.09 2.04
N GLY A 86 7.02 6.85 0.80
CA GLY A 86 7.53 7.93 -0.04
C GLY A 86 6.48 8.94 -0.52
N GLU A 87 5.20 8.58 -0.53
CA GLU A 87 4.11 9.53 -0.78
C GLU A 87 3.89 10.41 0.44
N VAL A 88 3.96 9.80 1.63
CA VAL A 88 3.84 10.53 2.89
C VAL A 88 4.89 11.64 3.02
N GLU A 89 6.16 11.33 2.75
CA GLU A 89 7.24 12.34 2.82
C GLU A 89 7.01 13.52 1.87
N ARG A 90 6.48 13.27 0.67
CA ARG A 90 6.18 14.31 -0.31
C ARG A 90 5.01 15.20 0.11
N VAL A 91 3.97 14.57 0.66
CA VAL A 91 2.79 15.27 1.18
C VAL A 91 3.17 16.18 2.33
N LEU A 92 4.01 15.70 3.27
CA LEU A 92 4.43 16.48 4.43
C LEU A 92 5.16 17.78 4.05
N LYS A 93 5.80 17.87 2.89
CA LYS A 93 6.41 19.11 2.39
C LYS A 93 5.39 20.16 1.91
N MET A 94 4.16 19.75 1.61
CA MET A 94 3.11 20.68 1.17
C MET A 94 2.35 21.32 2.34
N VAL A 95 2.50 20.80 3.55
CA VAL A 95 1.70 21.19 4.70
C VAL A 95 2.49 21.98 5.74
N ASN A 96 1.79 22.67 6.62
CA ASN A 96 2.35 23.44 7.72
C ASN A 96 2.16 22.74 9.07
N GLY A 97 1.30 21.71 9.10
CA GLY A 97 1.10 20.88 10.27
C GLY A 97 0.36 19.59 9.95
N VAL A 98 0.29 18.73 10.94
CA VAL A 98 -0.31 17.41 10.83
C VAL A 98 -1.32 17.17 11.94
N ILE A 99 -2.37 16.42 11.63
CA ILE A 99 -3.29 15.85 12.61
C ILE A 99 -2.94 14.37 12.76
N LEU A 100 -2.45 14.00 13.93
CA LEU A 100 -2.17 12.63 14.30
C LEU A 100 -3.44 12.01 14.91
N VAL A 101 -4.07 11.08 14.18
CA VAL A 101 -5.27 10.39 14.65
C VAL A 101 -4.89 9.07 15.31
N VAL A 102 -5.25 8.92 16.58
CA VAL A 102 -4.96 7.73 17.40
C VAL A 102 -6.27 7.15 17.92
N ASP A 103 -6.42 5.84 17.87
CA ASP A 103 -7.59 5.15 18.46
C ASP A 103 -7.51 5.19 19.99
N ALA A 104 -8.60 5.61 20.65
CA ALA A 104 -8.69 5.73 22.10
C ALA A 104 -8.53 4.41 22.89
N PHE A 105 -8.58 3.26 22.22
CA PHE A 105 -8.36 1.94 22.81
C PHE A 105 -6.99 1.36 22.44
N GLU A 106 -6.64 1.37 21.15
CA GLU A 106 -5.42 0.74 20.65
C GLU A 106 -4.14 1.55 20.99
N GLY A 107 -4.27 2.86 21.08
CA GLY A 107 -3.12 3.74 21.31
C GLY A 107 -2.25 3.95 20.06
N PRO A 108 -1.03 4.51 20.20
CA PRO A 108 -0.13 4.77 19.08
C PRO A 108 0.47 3.46 18.56
N MET A 109 0.36 3.25 17.25
CA MET A 109 0.83 2.05 16.56
C MET A 109 2.16 2.29 15.82
N PRO A 110 2.98 1.23 15.57
CA PRO A 110 4.32 1.37 14.97
C PRO A 110 4.37 2.12 13.64
N GLN A 111 3.37 1.98 12.77
CA GLN A 111 3.31 2.74 11.51
C GLN A 111 3.22 4.24 11.73
N THR A 112 2.52 4.63 12.78
CA THR A 112 2.40 6.04 13.20
C THR A 112 3.75 6.63 13.55
N LYS A 113 4.64 5.84 14.17
CA LYS A 113 6.00 6.24 14.57
C LYS A 113 6.83 6.77 13.39
N PHE A 114 6.80 6.07 12.24
CA PHE A 114 7.54 6.50 11.04
C PHE A 114 7.05 7.86 10.52
N VAL A 115 5.72 8.00 10.34
CA VAL A 115 5.16 9.23 9.78
C VAL A 115 5.32 10.41 10.73
N LEU A 116 5.11 10.16 12.03
CA LEU A 116 5.32 11.17 13.06
C LEU A 116 6.78 11.62 13.13
N LYS A 117 7.74 10.69 13.10
CA LYS A 117 9.18 11.02 13.05
C LYS A 117 9.49 11.97 11.90
N LYS A 118 8.96 11.70 10.70
CA LYS A 118 9.16 12.56 9.52
C LYS A 118 8.51 13.93 9.69
N ALA A 119 7.34 14.02 10.31
CA ALA A 119 6.69 15.29 10.61
C ALA A 119 7.52 16.13 11.61
N LEU A 120 8.06 15.49 12.66
CA LEU A 120 8.92 16.14 13.65
C LEU A 120 10.26 16.60 13.04
N GLU A 121 10.92 15.77 12.20
CA GLU A 121 12.13 16.13 11.46
C GLU A 121 11.93 17.36 10.55
N LEU A 122 10.73 17.54 10.01
CA LEU A 122 10.34 18.69 9.19
C LEU A 122 9.85 19.90 10.02
N ASN A 123 9.88 19.81 11.33
CA ASN A 123 9.39 20.85 12.26
C ASN A 123 7.91 21.25 12.02
N LEU A 124 7.08 20.27 11.64
CA LEU A 124 5.65 20.51 11.46
C LEU A 124 4.93 20.57 12.80
N SER A 125 3.98 21.50 12.93
CA SER A 125 3.09 21.54 14.09
C SER A 125 2.20 20.32 14.14
N VAL A 126 2.08 19.65 15.29
CA VAL A 126 1.28 18.44 15.46
C VAL A 126 0.06 18.74 16.32
N ILE A 127 -1.11 18.27 15.90
CA ILE A 127 -2.33 18.19 16.71
C ILE A 127 -2.61 16.70 16.90
N VAL A 128 -2.78 16.25 18.13
CA VAL A 128 -3.15 14.86 18.42
C VAL A 128 -4.66 14.76 18.55
N CYS A 129 -5.28 13.91 17.72
CA CYS A 129 -6.71 13.64 17.75
C CYS A 129 -6.94 12.20 18.24
N ILE A 130 -7.32 12.04 19.52
CA ILE A 130 -7.69 10.76 20.11
C ILE A 130 -9.13 10.44 19.69
N ASN A 131 -9.28 9.52 18.74
CA ASN A 131 -10.55 9.18 18.10
C ASN A 131 -11.22 7.96 18.73
N LYS A 132 -12.51 7.77 18.47
CA LYS A 132 -13.34 6.67 18.95
C LYS A 132 -13.53 6.65 20.47
N ILE A 133 -13.57 7.82 21.11
CA ILE A 133 -13.85 7.95 22.55
C ILE A 133 -15.24 7.46 22.97
N ASP A 134 -16.09 7.15 22.00
CA ASP A 134 -17.44 6.61 22.22
C ASP A 134 -17.47 5.09 22.42
N ARG A 135 -16.33 4.39 22.28
CA ARG A 135 -16.22 2.97 22.56
C ARG A 135 -16.24 2.70 24.07
N PRO A 136 -16.87 1.61 24.53
CA PRO A 136 -16.90 1.26 25.95
C PRO A 136 -15.51 1.02 26.56
N GLU A 137 -14.59 0.52 25.75
CA GLU A 137 -13.22 0.17 26.14
C GLU A 137 -12.22 1.33 25.97
N ALA A 138 -12.70 2.52 25.59
CA ALA A 138 -11.84 3.69 25.37
C ALA A 138 -11.12 4.11 26.66
N ARG A 139 -9.82 4.37 26.55
CA ARG A 139 -8.92 4.81 27.62
C ARG A 139 -8.13 6.06 27.21
N PRO A 140 -8.81 7.16 26.89
CA PRO A 140 -8.20 8.32 26.24
C PRO A 140 -7.07 8.98 27.05
N GLU A 141 -7.15 9.00 28.38
CA GLU A 141 -6.11 9.58 29.24
C GLU A 141 -4.82 8.74 29.22
N GLU A 142 -4.93 7.41 29.23
CA GLU A 142 -3.75 6.52 29.11
C GLU A 142 -3.13 6.61 27.70
N VAL A 143 -3.95 6.75 26.67
CA VAL A 143 -3.48 6.93 25.28
C VAL A 143 -2.76 8.27 25.11
N GLU A 144 -3.18 9.33 25.81
CA GLU A 144 -2.47 10.60 25.85
C GLU A 144 -1.04 10.42 26.37
N ASP A 145 -0.88 9.73 27.51
CA ASP A 145 0.44 9.42 28.07
C ASP A 145 1.28 8.58 27.11
N GLU A 146 0.71 7.55 26.49
CA GLU A 146 1.41 6.71 25.49
C GLU A 146 1.87 7.52 24.26
N VAL A 147 1.10 8.50 23.83
CA VAL A 147 1.49 9.38 22.71
C VAL A 147 2.63 10.29 23.13
N LEU A 148 2.60 10.85 24.34
CA LEU A 148 3.70 11.67 24.85
C LEU A 148 4.98 10.86 25.02
N GLU A 149 4.90 9.60 25.50
CA GLU A 149 6.04 8.68 25.52
C GLU A 149 6.60 8.42 24.10
N LEU A 150 5.73 8.25 23.11
CA LEU A 150 6.15 8.10 21.71
C LEU A 150 6.89 9.35 21.19
N PHE A 151 6.46 10.56 21.56
CA PHE A 151 7.15 11.80 21.20
C PHE A 151 8.55 11.87 21.82
N LEU A 152 8.69 11.47 23.10
CA LEU A 152 9.98 11.38 23.79
C LEU A 152 10.91 10.36 23.12
N ASP A 153 10.39 9.20 22.75
CA ASP A 153 11.11 8.15 22.01
C ASP A 153 11.63 8.63 20.64
N LEU A 154 10.98 9.65 20.09
CA LEU A 154 11.34 10.24 18.79
C LEU A 154 12.20 11.51 18.92
N ASP A 155 12.76 11.77 20.11
CA ASP A 155 13.57 12.95 20.41
C ASP A 155 12.85 14.29 20.07
N ALA A 156 11.53 14.35 20.32
CA ALA A 156 10.75 15.58 20.11
C ALA A 156 11.25 16.70 21.01
N SER A 157 11.25 17.94 20.49
CA SER A 157 11.60 19.13 21.28
C SER A 157 10.49 19.48 22.28
N ASP A 158 10.83 20.29 23.31
CA ASP A 158 9.85 20.77 24.30
C ASP A 158 8.66 21.48 23.63
N GLU A 159 8.90 22.23 22.54
CA GLU A 159 7.85 22.90 21.76
C GLU A 159 6.94 21.90 21.05
N GLN A 160 7.48 20.76 20.61
CA GLN A 160 6.72 19.71 19.96
C GLN A 160 5.93 18.85 20.96
N LEU A 161 6.44 18.73 22.20
CA LEU A 161 5.74 18.05 23.29
C LEU A 161 4.53 18.85 23.79
N ASP A 162 4.54 20.20 23.68
CA ASP A 162 3.41 21.07 24.02
C ASP A 162 2.34 21.08 22.90
N CYS A 163 2.07 19.89 22.32
CA CYS A 163 1.06 19.75 21.28
C CYS A 163 -0.36 19.65 21.84
N PRO A 164 -1.38 20.25 21.19
CA PRO A 164 -2.75 20.19 21.66
C PRO A 164 -3.37 18.80 21.42
N PHE A 165 -4.12 18.34 22.42
CA PHE A 165 -4.94 17.13 22.32
C PHE A 165 -6.41 17.51 22.07
N VAL A 166 -7.04 16.76 21.15
CA VAL A 166 -8.47 16.84 20.86
C VAL A 166 -9.04 15.43 20.90
N TYR A 167 -10.12 15.25 21.62
CA TYR A 167 -10.81 13.97 21.76
C TYR A 167 -12.01 13.93 20.84
N ALA A 168 -12.13 12.91 20.00
CA ALA A 168 -13.14 12.86 18.96
C ALA A 168 -13.88 11.53 18.90
N SER A 169 -15.12 11.60 18.46
CA SER A 169 -15.85 10.48 17.89
C SER A 169 -16.22 10.84 16.45
N ALA A 170 -15.36 10.50 15.49
CA ALA A 170 -15.61 10.77 14.08
C ALA A 170 -16.94 10.14 13.61
N LYS A 171 -17.29 8.95 14.11
CA LYS A 171 -18.56 8.30 13.81
C LYS A 171 -19.80 9.09 14.27
N LYS A 172 -19.69 9.80 15.40
CA LYS A 172 -20.78 10.66 15.94
C LYS A 172 -20.68 12.11 15.48
N GLY A 173 -19.62 12.46 14.76
CA GLY A 173 -19.38 13.81 14.27
C GLY A 173 -19.11 14.84 15.38
N SER A 174 -18.46 14.44 16.48
CA SER A 174 -18.22 15.31 17.63
C SER A 174 -16.76 15.29 18.10
N ALA A 175 -16.27 16.45 18.55
CA ALA A 175 -14.94 16.60 19.13
C ALA A 175 -14.98 17.49 20.37
N THR A 176 -14.02 17.33 21.28
CA THR A 176 -13.88 18.17 22.49
C THR A 176 -12.40 18.32 22.85
N ARG A 177 -12.04 19.43 23.46
CA ARG A 177 -10.72 19.66 24.07
C ARG A 177 -10.68 19.19 25.53
N ASN A 178 -11.83 18.87 26.11
CA ASN A 178 -11.94 18.42 27.50
C ASN A 178 -12.99 17.33 27.62
N LEU A 179 -12.62 16.16 28.12
CA LEU A 179 -13.48 14.99 28.26
C LEU A 179 -14.70 15.20 29.14
N THR A 180 -14.66 16.19 30.04
CA THR A 180 -15.80 16.57 30.90
C THR A 180 -16.89 17.36 30.17
N VAL A 181 -16.58 17.92 28.97
CA VAL A 181 -17.47 18.76 28.17
C VAL A 181 -17.96 17.97 26.97
N LYS A 182 -19.27 17.80 26.83
CA LYS A 182 -19.90 17.18 25.67
C LYS A 182 -20.17 18.22 24.59
N ASN A 183 -19.48 18.11 23.47
CA ASN A 183 -19.76 18.87 22.27
C ASN A 183 -20.56 18.02 21.25
N LYS A 184 -21.23 18.69 20.32
CA LYS A 184 -22.12 18.07 19.35
C LYS A 184 -21.55 18.06 17.91
N ASP A 185 -20.44 18.74 17.69
CA ASP A 185 -19.84 18.97 16.38
C ASP A 185 -18.30 18.95 16.43
N MET A 186 -17.66 19.13 15.28
CA MET A 186 -16.21 19.16 15.10
C MET A 186 -15.60 20.57 15.30
N THR A 187 -16.38 21.56 15.71
CA THR A 187 -15.90 22.94 15.97
C THR A 187 -14.63 23.00 16.81
N PRO A 188 -14.47 22.23 17.92
CA PRO A 188 -13.23 22.25 18.69
C PRO A 188 -11.99 21.84 17.91
N LEU A 189 -12.11 20.88 17.00
CA LEU A 189 -10.99 20.48 16.14
C LEU A 189 -10.67 21.57 15.11
N PHE A 190 -11.67 22.15 14.46
CA PHE A 190 -11.46 23.27 13.54
C PHE A 190 -10.81 24.47 14.22
N ASP A 191 -11.26 24.84 15.41
CA ASP A 191 -10.69 25.95 16.17
C ASP A 191 -9.23 25.65 16.56
N THR A 192 -8.92 24.40 16.97
CA THR A 192 -7.55 23.98 17.26
C THR A 192 -6.65 24.08 16.02
N ILE A 193 -7.15 23.70 14.84
CA ILE A 193 -6.41 23.85 13.58
C ILE A 193 -6.05 25.31 13.32
N LEU A 194 -7.00 26.24 13.49
CA LEU A 194 -6.75 27.66 13.25
C LEU A 194 -5.79 28.27 14.26
N GLU A 195 -5.81 27.81 15.50
CA GLU A 195 -5.00 28.33 16.61
C GLU A 195 -3.55 27.80 16.57
N HIS A 196 -3.34 26.53 16.23
CA HIS A 196 -2.04 25.86 16.39
C HIS A 196 -1.29 25.62 15.08
N ILE A 197 -2.00 25.46 13.95
CA ILE A 197 -1.30 25.28 12.68
C ILE A 197 -0.88 26.64 12.12
N PRO A 198 0.40 26.89 11.87
CA PRO A 198 0.85 28.17 11.34
C PRO A 198 0.35 28.42 9.92
N ALA A 199 0.08 29.67 9.63
CA ALA A 199 -0.24 30.12 8.27
C ALA A 199 0.97 29.92 7.35
N PRO A 200 0.79 29.52 6.09
CA PRO A 200 1.89 29.42 5.14
C PRO A 200 2.53 30.80 4.92
N GLU A 201 3.86 30.81 4.79
CA GLU A 201 4.65 32.00 4.55
C GLU A 201 5.51 31.88 3.31
N GLY A 202 5.74 32.99 2.61
CA GLY A 202 6.59 33.10 1.44
C GLY A 202 6.81 34.55 1.03
N ASP A 203 7.59 34.81 0.00
CA ASP A 203 7.81 36.14 -0.51
C ASP A 203 6.94 36.38 -1.77
N PRO A 204 5.94 37.29 -1.72
CA PRO A 204 5.07 37.55 -2.87
C PRO A 204 5.79 38.25 -4.03
N ASP A 205 6.90 38.93 -3.74
CA ASP A 205 7.68 39.70 -4.72
C ASP A 205 8.78 38.83 -5.37
N GLU A 206 9.05 37.66 -4.83
CA GLU A 206 9.89 36.65 -5.48
C GLU A 206 9.16 36.02 -6.68
N GLY A 207 9.94 35.51 -7.63
CA GLY A 207 9.37 34.76 -8.75
C GLY A 207 8.60 33.53 -8.33
N THR A 208 7.66 33.10 -9.15
CA THR A 208 6.89 31.87 -8.94
C THR A 208 7.80 30.70 -8.63
N GLN A 209 7.51 29.98 -7.52
CA GLN A 209 8.24 28.78 -7.13
C GLN A 209 7.26 27.75 -6.58
N ILE A 210 7.18 26.58 -7.24
CA ILE A 210 6.21 25.50 -6.90
C ILE A 210 6.94 24.17 -7.00
N LEU A 211 7.03 23.43 -5.88
CA LEU A 211 7.51 22.04 -5.87
C LEU A 211 6.38 21.09 -6.22
N ILE A 212 6.55 20.28 -7.27
CA ILE A 212 5.59 19.24 -7.63
C ILE A 212 5.77 18.03 -6.71
N SER A 213 4.79 17.78 -5.87
CA SER A 213 4.81 16.73 -4.84
C SER A 213 4.01 15.49 -5.23
N THR A 214 2.91 15.66 -5.99
CA THR A 214 2.11 14.54 -6.50
C THR A 214 1.76 14.75 -7.96
N ILE A 215 1.46 13.66 -8.66
CA ILE A 215 0.98 13.68 -10.05
C ILE A 215 -0.36 12.99 -10.11
N ASP A 216 -1.29 13.63 -10.79
CA ASP A 216 -2.56 13.06 -11.20
C ASP A 216 -2.58 12.93 -12.73
N TYR A 217 -3.49 12.14 -13.26
CA TYR A 217 -3.62 11.91 -14.70
C TYR A 217 -5.07 11.98 -15.15
N ASN A 218 -5.28 12.69 -16.24
CA ASN A 218 -6.59 12.73 -16.89
C ASN A 218 -6.41 12.47 -18.39
N GLU A 219 -7.25 11.63 -18.98
CA GLU A 219 -7.13 11.20 -20.38
C GLU A 219 -7.23 12.37 -21.37
N TYR A 220 -7.90 13.46 -20.99
CA TYR A 220 -8.10 14.64 -21.86
C TYR A 220 -7.00 15.69 -21.76
N VAL A 221 -6.42 15.87 -20.58
CA VAL A 221 -5.43 16.92 -20.31
C VAL A 221 -4.03 16.36 -20.01
N GLY A 222 -3.88 15.05 -19.94
CA GLY A 222 -2.62 14.40 -19.65
C GLY A 222 -2.24 14.45 -18.16
N ARG A 223 -0.94 14.55 -17.88
CA ARG A 223 -0.41 14.67 -16.52
C ARG A 223 -0.77 16.02 -15.91
N ILE A 224 -1.13 15.98 -14.62
CA ILE A 224 -1.47 17.12 -13.80
C ILE A 224 -0.51 17.11 -12.61
N GLY A 225 0.39 18.08 -12.53
CA GLY A 225 1.27 18.24 -11.38
C GLY A 225 0.55 18.96 -10.24
N VAL A 226 0.63 18.42 -9.03
CA VAL A 226 0.07 19.06 -7.83
C VAL A 226 1.20 19.46 -6.91
N GLY A 227 1.16 20.71 -6.44
CA GLY A 227 2.17 21.27 -5.56
C GLY A 227 1.69 22.50 -4.80
N LYS A 228 2.48 22.91 -3.81
CA LYS A 228 2.23 24.15 -3.04
C LYS A 228 3.00 25.30 -3.69
N VAL A 229 2.37 26.46 -3.77
CA VAL A 229 3.04 27.71 -4.13
C VAL A 229 3.87 28.17 -2.93
N ASP A 230 5.20 28.06 -3.03
CA ASP A 230 6.10 28.45 -1.95
C ASP A 230 6.42 29.95 -2.00
N ASN A 231 6.65 30.52 -3.20
CA ASN A 231 6.90 31.95 -3.41
C ASN A 231 6.15 32.46 -4.63
N GLY A 232 5.91 33.76 -4.66
CA GLY A 232 5.31 34.48 -5.76
C GLY A 232 3.84 34.15 -6.00
N THR A 233 3.44 34.37 -7.25
CA THR A 233 2.08 34.10 -7.72
C THR A 233 2.16 33.35 -9.05
N VAL A 234 1.37 32.30 -9.21
CA VAL A 234 1.25 31.56 -10.46
C VAL A 234 0.00 31.96 -11.22
N LYS A 235 0.09 32.09 -12.55
CA LYS A 235 -1.04 32.51 -13.41
C LYS A 235 -1.22 31.56 -14.59
N VAL A 236 -2.44 31.44 -15.07
CA VAL A 236 -2.76 30.77 -16.32
C VAL A 236 -2.04 31.49 -17.48
N ASN A 237 -1.53 30.72 -18.43
CA ASN A 237 -0.71 31.19 -19.57
C ASN A 237 0.67 31.74 -19.21
N GLN A 238 1.10 31.66 -17.94
CA GLN A 238 2.44 32.04 -17.54
C GLN A 238 3.49 31.10 -18.15
N GLU A 239 4.62 31.65 -18.60
CA GLU A 239 5.80 30.88 -18.92
C GLU A 239 6.64 30.64 -17.67
N VAL A 240 7.02 29.41 -17.45
CA VAL A 240 7.84 28.98 -16.30
C VAL A 240 8.95 28.05 -16.75
N ILE A 241 9.99 27.92 -15.96
CA ILE A 241 11.07 26.95 -16.16
C ILE A 241 10.85 25.76 -15.21
N ILE A 242 10.85 24.56 -15.76
CA ILE A 242 10.92 23.33 -15.00
C ILE A 242 12.38 23.01 -14.76
N VAL A 243 12.73 22.77 -13.51
CA VAL A 243 14.06 22.36 -13.09
C VAL A 243 13.95 21.36 -11.94
N ASN A 244 14.84 20.36 -11.92
CA ASN A 244 14.91 19.39 -10.83
C ASN A 244 16.14 19.65 -9.98
N HIS A 245 16.00 19.60 -8.65
CA HIS A 245 17.11 19.85 -7.72
C HIS A 245 18.31 18.91 -7.94
N HIS A 246 18.05 17.65 -8.33
CA HIS A 246 19.10 16.65 -8.60
C HIS A 246 19.72 16.77 -9.99
N GLU A 247 19.09 17.52 -10.92
CA GLU A 247 19.54 17.74 -12.29
C GLU A 247 19.39 19.22 -12.68
N PRO A 248 20.07 20.15 -11.99
CA PRO A 248 19.86 21.60 -12.16
C PRO A 248 20.21 22.12 -13.56
N ASP A 249 21.04 21.39 -14.28
CA ASP A 249 21.44 21.74 -15.66
C ASP A 249 20.36 21.45 -16.70
N LYS A 250 19.39 20.57 -16.38
CA LYS A 250 18.27 20.23 -17.26
C LYS A 250 17.10 21.16 -17.01
N GLN A 251 17.08 22.26 -17.72
CA GLN A 251 16.01 23.25 -17.63
C GLN A 251 15.13 23.21 -18.88
N LYS A 252 13.82 23.28 -18.69
CA LYS A 252 12.83 23.27 -19.76
C LYS A 252 11.85 24.42 -19.60
N LYS A 253 11.75 25.30 -20.59
CA LYS A 253 10.74 26.36 -20.61
C LYS A 253 9.40 25.79 -21.05
N VAL A 254 8.36 26.02 -20.27
CA VAL A 254 6.99 25.53 -20.51
C VAL A 254 5.96 26.59 -20.20
N LYS A 255 4.73 26.39 -20.68
CA LYS A 255 3.61 27.30 -20.46
C LYS A 255 2.52 26.57 -19.68
N ILE A 256 2.00 27.18 -18.62
CA ILE A 256 0.88 26.68 -17.83
C ILE A 256 -0.40 26.86 -18.64
N SER A 257 -1.06 25.76 -19.02
CA SER A 257 -2.31 25.84 -19.80
C SER A 257 -3.51 26.07 -18.92
N LYS A 258 -3.60 25.35 -17.80
CA LYS A 258 -4.69 25.47 -16.83
C LYS A 258 -4.17 25.35 -15.42
N LEU A 259 -4.82 26.07 -14.52
CA LEU A 259 -4.52 26.14 -13.11
C LEU A 259 -5.80 25.85 -12.33
N TYR A 260 -5.71 24.98 -11.33
CA TYR A 260 -6.83 24.60 -10.48
C TYR A 260 -6.44 24.74 -9.02
N GLU A 261 -7.41 25.11 -8.18
CA GLU A 261 -7.38 24.91 -6.73
C GLU A 261 -8.43 23.89 -6.31
N PHE A 262 -8.30 23.38 -5.08
CA PHE A 262 -9.27 22.44 -4.51
C PHE A 262 -10.37 23.19 -3.78
N ASP A 263 -11.62 22.76 -3.99
CA ASP A 263 -12.80 23.19 -3.25
C ASP A 263 -13.68 21.97 -2.98
N GLY A 264 -13.76 21.56 -1.72
CA GLY A 264 -14.22 20.23 -1.38
C GLY A 264 -13.37 19.18 -2.09
N LEU A 265 -14.04 18.26 -2.76
CA LEU A 265 -13.42 17.19 -3.57
C LEU A 265 -13.14 17.59 -5.03
N ASN A 266 -13.57 18.78 -5.43
CA ASN A 266 -13.50 19.22 -6.82
C ASN A 266 -12.25 20.06 -7.08
N LYS A 267 -11.75 19.97 -8.32
CA LYS A 267 -10.75 20.89 -8.85
C LYS A 267 -11.47 22.04 -9.55
N VAL A 268 -11.33 23.24 -9.04
CA VAL A 268 -11.95 24.45 -9.59
C VAL A 268 -10.89 25.24 -10.36
N GLU A 269 -11.18 25.59 -11.62
CA GLU A 269 -10.27 26.38 -12.47
C GLU A 269 -10.16 27.81 -11.93
N VAL A 270 -8.91 28.27 -11.70
CA VAL A 270 -8.61 29.62 -11.23
C VAL A 270 -7.68 30.33 -12.19
N LYS A 271 -7.71 31.66 -12.22
CA LYS A 271 -6.84 32.47 -13.09
C LYS A 271 -5.45 32.65 -12.51
N GLU A 272 -5.36 32.73 -11.18
CA GLU A 272 -4.12 32.90 -10.45
C GLU A 272 -4.22 32.29 -9.05
N ALA A 273 -3.08 31.93 -8.47
CA ALA A 273 -2.96 31.43 -7.11
C ALA A 273 -1.65 31.95 -6.49
N GLY A 274 -1.72 32.31 -5.22
CA GLY A 274 -0.59 32.88 -4.48
C GLY A 274 0.01 31.92 -3.46
N ILE A 275 0.91 32.42 -2.65
CA ILE A 275 1.64 31.73 -1.59
C ILE A 275 0.72 30.84 -0.77
N GLY A 276 1.17 29.63 -0.45
CA GLY A 276 0.46 28.67 0.38
C GLY A 276 -0.70 27.94 -0.30
N SER A 277 -1.15 28.39 -1.50
CA SER A 277 -2.17 27.66 -2.25
C SER A 277 -1.62 26.30 -2.71
N ILE A 278 -2.42 25.24 -2.52
CA ILE A 278 -2.17 23.95 -3.15
C ILE A 278 -2.87 23.94 -4.49
N VAL A 279 -2.08 23.84 -5.54
CA VAL A 279 -2.54 23.98 -6.93
C VAL A 279 -2.32 22.72 -7.74
N ALA A 280 -3.22 22.49 -8.70
CA ALA A 280 -3.06 21.47 -9.72
C ALA A 280 -2.84 22.15 -11.08
N ILE A 281 -1.77 21.76 -11.79
CA ILE A 281 -1.28 22.42 -13.00
C ILE A 281 -1.31 21.43 -14.14
N SER A 282 -1.91 21.80 -15.27
CA SER A 282 -1.97 20.97 -16.47
C SER A 282 -1.39 21.66 -17.70
N GLY A 283 -1.15 20.85 -18.74
CA GLY A 283 -0.58 21.31 -20.01
C GLY A 283 0.94 21.13 -20.11
N ILE A 284 1.53 20.43 -19.17
CA ILE A 284 2.95 20.10 -19.14
C ILE A 284 3.08 18.57 -19.24
N THR A 285 3.47 18.08 -20.42
CA THR A 285 3.52 16.63 -20.72
C THR A 285 4.55 15.86 -19.91
N ASP A 286 5.72 16.47 -19.68
CA ASP A 286 6.88 15.83 -19.04
C ASP A 286 7.11 16.36 -17.61
N ILE A 287 6.04 16.58 -16.87
CA ILE A 287 6.14 16.97 -15.46
C ILE A 287 6.37 15.75 -14.59
N HIS A 288 7.30 15.85 -13.66
CA HIS A 288 7.64 14.77 -12.72
C HIS A 288 7.58 15.25 -11.28
N ILE A 289 7.44 14.30 -10.37
CA ILE A 289 7.53 14.59 -8.95
C ILE A 289 8.97 15.03 -8.61
N GLY A 290 9.08 16.09 -7.81
CA GLY A 290 10.35 16.72 -7.47
C GLY A 290 10.80 17.81 -8.43
N ASP A 291 10.07 18.00 -9.54
CA ASP A 291 10.30 19.17 -10.38
C ASP A 291 9.82 20.43 -9.67
N THR A 292 10.60 21.48 -9.79
CA THR A 292 10.23 22.83 -9.34
C THR A 292 9.86 23.67 -10.56
N LEU A 293 8.69 24.27 -10.53
CA LEU A 293 8.30 25.30 -11.49
C LEU A 293 8.80 26.65 -10.99
N CYS A 294 9.74 27.25 -11.71
CA CYS A 294 10.35 28.53 -11.37
C CYS A 294 9.95 29.63 -12.35
N ALA A 295 9.96 30.87 -11.89
CA ALA A 295 9.90 32.03 -12.78
C ALA A 295 11.11 32.04 -13.73
N THR A 296 10.94 32.61 -14.91
CA THR A 296 11.99 32.62 -15.97
C THR A 296 13.21 33.46 -15.62
N ASP A 297 13.09 34.39 -14.70
CA ASP A 297 14.12 35.30 -14.22
C ASP A 297 14.79 34.87 -12.91
N ASN A 298 14.20 33.89 -12.20
CA ASN A 298 14.74 33.35 -10.95
C ASN A 298 14.55 31.82 -10.89
N VAL A 299 15.57 31.09 -11.34
CA VAL A 299 15.53 29.61 -11.34
C VAL A 299 16.21 29.09 -10.10
N SER A 300 15.38 28.70 -9.11
CA SER A 300 15.83 28.16 -7.82
C SER A 300 15.07 26.87 -7.48
N PRO A 301 15.66 25.69 -7.76
CA PRO A 301 14.99 24.41 -7.49
C PRO A 301 14.91 24.14 -5.97
N ILE A 302 13.73 23.71 -5.52
CA ILE A 302 13.50 23.34 -4.12
C ILE A 302 14.12 21.97 -3.85
N PRO A 303 14.92 21.80 -2.78
CA PRO A 303 15.46 20.51 -2.40
C PRO A 303 14.34 19.51 -2.05
N PHE A 304 14.43 18.31 -2.61
CA PHE A 304 13.53 17.22 -2.26
C PHE A 304 14.28 15.90 -2.13
N GLN A 305 13.71 14.97 -1.37
CA GLN A 305 14.26 13.62 -1.26
C GLN A 305 13.93 12.83 -2.52
N LYS A 306 14.94 12.14 -3.06
CA LYS A 306 14.75 11.26 -4.21
C LYS A 306 13.78 10.14 -3.83
N ILE A 307 12.87 9.83 -4.75
CA ILE A 307 11.92 8.73 -4.56
C ILE A 307 12.70 7.44 -4.32
N SER A 308 12.34 6.71 -3.25
CA SER A 308 12.97 5.43 -2.95
C SER A 308 12.79 4.46 -4.10
N GLU A 309 13.85 3.76 -4.47
CA GLU A 309 13.81 2.78 -5.54
C GLU A 309 12.95 1.57 -5.13
N PRO A 310 12.32 0.88 -6.11
CA PRO A 310 11.62 -0.37 -5.85
C PRO A 310 12.53 -1.42 -5.18
N THR A 311 11.97 -2.19 -4.27
CA THR A 311 12.70 -3.23 -3.52
C THR A 311 12.35 -4.65 -3.97
N ILE A 312 11.18 -4.84 -4.58
CA ILE A 312 10.72 -6.13 -5.09
C ILE A 312 10.30 -6.04 -6.56
N ALA A 313 10.38 -7.16 -7.25
CA ALA A 313 9.97 -7.28 -8.64
C ALA A 313 9.17 -8.57 -8.87
N MET A 314 8.24 -8.53 -9.83
CA MET A 314 7.49 -9.68 -10.33
C MET A 314 7.47 -9.64 -11.85
N HIS A 315 7.30 -10.80 -12.48
CA HIS A 315 7.04 -10.87 -13.91
C HIS A 315 5.54 -10.97 -14.16
N PHE A 316 5.04 -10.06 -15.01
CA PHE A 316 3.71 -10.12 -15.58
C PHE A 316 3.81 -10.74 -16.96
N ILE A 317 3.13 -11.86 -17.19
CA ILE A 317 3.31 -12.72 -18.33
C ILE A 317 1.96 -12.95 -19.00
N VAL A 318 1.94 -13.02 -20.32
CA VAL A 318 0.73 -13.46 -21.04
C VAL A 318 0.33 -14.86 -20.56
N ASN A 319 -0.96 -15.05 -20.25
CA ASN A 319 -1.44 -16.37 -19.85
C ASN A 319 -1.48 -17.31 -21.08
N ASP A 320 -0.67 -18.34 -21.05
CA ASP A 320 -0.53 -19.36 -22.09
C ASP A 320 -1.04 -20.74 -21.64
N SER A 321 -1.85 -20.77 -20.56
CA SER A 321 -2.43 -22.01 -20.07
C SER A 321 -3.52 -22.56 -20.99
N PRO A 322 -3.88 -23.86 -20.87
CA PRO A 322 -4.96 -24.46 -21.65
C PRO A 322 -6.35 -23.82 -21.43
N LEU A 323 -6.53 -23.06 -20.35
CA LEU A 323 -7.75 -22.33 -20.06
C LEU A 323 -7.65 -20.82 -20.38
N ALA A 324 -6.56 -20.39 -21.00
CA ALA A 324 -6.34 -18.99 -21.35
C ALA A 324 -7.43 -18.44 -22.28
N GLY A 325 -7.83 -17.18 -22.08
CA GLY A 325 -8.79 -16.45 -22.91
C GLY A 325 -10.25 -16.84 -22.73
N GLN A 326 -10.58 -17.68 -21.75
CA GLN A 326 -11.99 -18.05 -21.47
C GLN A 326 -12.72 -17.03 -20.61
N GLU A 327 -12.01 -16.22 -19.83
CA GLU A 327 -12.59 -15.34 -18.83
C GLU A 327 -12.17 -13.87 -19.02
N GLY A 328 -10.98 -13.62 -19.53
CA GLY A 328 -10.45 -12.28 -19.74
C GLY A 328 -10.89 -11.63 -21.04
N LYS A 329 -11.08 -10.30 -20.99
CA LYS A 329 -11.32 -9.45 -22.17
C LYS A 329 -10.01 -9.00 -22.82
N TYR A 330 -9.00 -8.71 -22.00
CA TYR A 330 -7.70 -8.20 -22.41
C TYR A 330 -6.62 -9.24 -22.11
N ILE A 331 -6.21 -9.99 -23.13
CA ILE A 331 -5.38 -11.20 -22.96
C ILE A 331 -4.05 -11.13 -23.70
N THR A 332 -3.83 -10.10 -24.55
CA THR A 332 -2.63 -10.02 -25.39
C THR A 332 -1.50 -9.26 -24.70
N SER A 333 -0.26 -9.57 -25.11
CA SER A 333 0.95 -8.85 -24.67
C SER A 333 0.80 -7.33 -24.83
N ARG A 334 0.25 -6.88 -25.95
CA ARG A 334 0.00 -5.46 -26.20
C ARG A 334 -0.94 -4.84 -25.17
N HIS A 335 -2.06 -5.50 -24.86
CA HIS A 335 -3.01 -5.00 -23.86
C HIS A 335 -2.36 -4.86 -22.48
N ILE A 336 -1.62 -5.89 -22.05
CA ILE A 336 -0.92 -5.90 -20.77
C ILE A 336 0.14 -4.80 -20.74
N ARG A 337 0.95 -4.67 -21.82
CA ARG A 337 1.95 -3.64 -21.96
C ARG A 337 1.35 -2.25 -21.82
N ASP A 338 0.36 -1.94 -22.65
CA ASP A 338 -0.26 -0.61 -22.69
C ASP A 338 -0.84 -0.24 -21.31
N ARG A 339 -1.44 -1.20 -20.62
CA ARG A 339 -1.98 -1.00 -19.27
C ARG A 339 -0.89 -0.76 -18.22
N LEU A 340 0.17 -1.56 -18.21
CA LEU A 340 1.29 -1.41 -17.29
C LEU A 340 2.02 -0.07 -17.49
N PHE A 341 2.26 0.34 -18.74
CA PHE A 341 2.88 1.63 -19.04
C PHE A 341 1.95 2.81 -18.74
N LYS A 342 0.62 2.64 -18.85
CA LYS A 342 -0.36 3.65 -18.43
C LYS A 342 -0.26 3.91 -16.92
N GLU A 343 -0.02 2.89 -16.10
CA GLU A 343 0.13 3.03 -14.65
C GLU A 343 1.29 3.96 -14.27
N LEU A 344 2.38 3.95 -15.03
CA LEU A 344 3.53 4.85 -14.80
C LEU A 344 3.19 6.34 -14.91
N ASN A 345 2.03 6.71 -15.43
CA ASN A 345 1.60 8.10 -15.48
C ASN A 345 1.16 8.61 -14.11
N THR A 346 0.67 7.74 -13.25
CA THR A 346 0.15 8.08 -11.92
C THR A 346 1.04 7.54 -10.80
N ASP A 347 1.56 6.33 -10.96
CA ASP A 347 2.41 5.68 -9.97
C ASP A 347 3.90 5.81 -10.33
N VAL A 348 4.54 6.77 -9.70
CA VAL A 348 5.98 7.05 -9.91
C VAL A 348 6.91 6.11 -9.14
N SER A 349 6.37 5.31 -8.22
CA SER A 349 7.12 4.32 -7.44
C SER A 349 7.17 2.96 -8.14
N LEU A 350 6.38 2.78 -9.19
CA LEU A 350 6.37 1.60 -10.03
C LEU A 350 7.42 1.73 -11.14
N ARG A 351 8.06 0.63 -11.48
CA ARG A 351 8.95 0.53 -12.65
C ARG A 351 8.53 -0.65 -13.51
N VAL A 352 8.38 -0.43 -14.79
CA VAL A 352 8.04 -1.46 -15.78
C VAL A 352 9.16 -1.55 -16.80
N GLU A 353 9.71 -2.75 -16.96
CA GLU A 353 10.79 -3.05 -17.90
C GLU A 353 10.34 -4.17 -18.84
N GLU A 354 10.61 -4.01 -20.13
CA GLU A 354 10.47 -5.09 -21.09
C GLU A 354 11.56 -6.13 -20.83
N THR A 355 11.25 -7.40 -21.02
CA THR A 355 12.21 -8.51 -20.88
C THR A 355 12.66 -8.99 -22.27
N ASP A 356 13.58 -9.95 -22.31
CA ASP A 356 13.99 -10.59 -23.56
C ASP A 356 12.82 -11.34 -24.24
N SER A 357 11.77 -11.66 -23.48
CA SER A 357 10.53 -12.22 -24.00
C SER A 357 9.51 -11.12 -24.30
N THR A 358 8.91 -11.14 -25.48
CA THR A 358 7.84 -10.23 -25.88
C THR A 358 6.54 -10.39 -25.06
N ASP A 359 6.41 -11.50 -24.35
CA ASP A 359 5.21 -11.91 -23.62
C ASP A 359 5.35 -11.74 -22.11
N ALA A 360 6.46 -11.15 -21.64
CA ALA A 360 6.74 -10.95 -20.22
C ALA A 360 7.26 -9.53 -19.94
N PHE A 361 6.79 -8.94 -18.85
CA PHE A 361 7.19 -7.61 -18.37
C PHE A 361 7.66 -7.76 -16.93
N LYS A 362 8.80 -7.15 -16.60
CA LYS A 362 9.28 -7.07 -15.23
C LYS A 362 8.69 -5.81 -14.59
N VAL A 363 7.89 -6.00 -13.56
CA VAL A 363 7.24 -4.93 -12.81
C VAL A 363 7.84 -4.89 -11.41
N SER A 364 8.40 -3.74 -11.05
CA SER A 364 9.07 -3.54 -9.77
C SER A 364 8.31 -2.52 -8.95
N GLY A 365 8.11 -2.81 -7.66
CA GLY A 365 7.38 -1.97 -6.71
C GLY A 365 8.05 -1.94 -5.35
N ARG A 366 7.48 -1.19 -4.41
CA ARG A 366 8.04 -1.02 -3.06
C ARG A 366 7.76 -2.18 -2.13
N GLY A 367 6.63 -2.88 -2.32
CA GLY A 367 6.19 -3.96 -1.47
C GLY A 367 5.19 -4.87 -2.14
N GLU A 368 4.88 -6.00 -1.50
CA GLU A 368 3.92 -6.99 -2.02
C GLU A 368 2.50 -6.41 -2.13
N LEU A 369 2.09 -5.61 -1.14
CA LEU A 369 0.77 -4.96 -1.16
C LEU A 369 0.63 -4.04 -2.37
N HIS A 370 1.67 -3.26 -2.69
CA HIS A 370 1.67 -2.37 -3.83
C HIS A 370 1.43 -3.13 -5.15
N LEU A 371 2.17 -4.22 -5.39
CA LEU A 371 2.00 -5.05 -6.59
C LEU A 371 0.67 -5.81 -6.59
N SER A 372 0.18 -6.26 -5.42
CA SER A 372 -1.12 -6.96 -5.33
C SER A 372 -2.29 -6.04 -5.66
N VAL A 373 -2.21 -4.76 -5.29
CA VAL A 373 -3.21 -3.74 -5.67
C VAL A 373 -3.25 -3.55 -7.19
N LEU A 374 -2.08 -3.45 -7.84
CA LEU A 374 -2.00 -3.35 -9.30
C LEU A 374 -2.61 -4.59 -9.98
N ILE A 375 -2.29 -5.79 -9.51
CA ILE A 375 -2.84 -7.04 -10.02
C ILE A 375 -4.37 -7.05 -9.89
N GLU A 376 -4.90 -6.67 -8.72
CA GLU A 376 -6.35 -6.67 -8.48
C GLU A 376 -7.07 -5.60 -9.31
N ASN A 377 -6.50 -4.41 -9.50
CA ASN A 377 -7.03 -3.39 -10.39
C ASN A 377 -7.13 -3.93 -11.84
N MET A 378 -6.05 -4.49 -12.37
CA MET A 378 -6.04 -5.07 -13.72
C MET A 378 -7.06 -6.21 -13.85
N ARG A 379 -7.17 -7.07 -12.83
CA ARG A 379 -8.15 -8.14 -12.77
C ARG A 379 -9.59 -7.62 -12.89
N ARG A 380 -9.95 -6.58 -12.13
CA ARG A 380 -11.29 -5.95 -12.16
C ARG A 380 -11.58 -5.23 -13.46
N GLU A 381 -10.57 -4.69 -14.11
CA GLU A 381 -10.67 -4.07 -15.44
C GLU A 381 -10.89 -5.10 -16.56
N GLY A 382 -10.78 -6.39 -16.27
CA GLY A 382 -11.03 -7.48 -17.22
C GLY A 382 -9.79 -8.05 -17.91
N TYR A 383 -8.61 -7.77 -17.37
CA TYR A 383 -7.36 -8.36 -17.86
C TYR A 383 -7.19 -9.81 -17.40
N GLU A 384 -6.57 -10.61 -18.25
CA GLU A 384 -6.12 -11.96 -17.94
C GLU A 384 -4.62 -12.08 -18.24
N PHE A 385 -3.86 -12.52 -17.25
CA PHE A 385 -2.40 -12.65 -17.31
C PHE A 385 -1.91 -13.63 -16.24
N ALA A 386 -0.64 -13.95 -16.27
CA ALA A 386 0.00 -14.74 -15.21
C ALA A 386 1.08 -13.90 -14.51
N VAL A 387 1.31 -14.16 -13.23
CA VAL A 387 2.40 -13.51 -12.48
C VAL A 387 3.33 -14.54 -11.85
N SER A 388 4.61 -14.19 -11.75
CA SER A 388 5.62 -14.98 -11.05
C SER A 388 5.62 -14.66 -9.56
N LYS A 389 6.33 -15.50 -8.77
CA LYS A 389 6.69 -15.15 -7.40
C LYS A 389 7.41 -13.81 -7.34
N ALA A 390 7.14 -13.04 -6.29
CA ALA A 390 7.88 -11.82 -5.99
C ALA A 390 9.33 -12.15 -5.61
N GLU A 391 10.27 -11.38 -6.15
CA GLU A 391 11.70 -11.51 -5.87
C GLU A 391 12.24 -10.15 -5.43
N VAL A 392 13.14 -10.14 -4.44
CA VAL A 392 13.80 -8.90 -4.03
C VAL A 392 14.82 -8.44 -5.07
N ILE A 393 14.98 -7.14 -5.19
CA ILE A 393 15.97 -6.55 -6.09
C ILE A 393 17.29 -6.44 -5.35
N TYR A 394 18.29 -7.20 -5.81
CA TYR A 394 19.64 -7.17 -5.27
C TYR A 394 20.45 -6.02 -5.87
N LYS A 395 21.38 -5.48 -5.06
CA LYS A 395 22.39 -4.52 -5.50
C LYS A 395 23.79 -5.11 -5.30
N LYS A 396 24.79 -4.47 -5.85
CA LYS A 396 26.21 -4.79 -5.58
C LYS A 396 26.87 -3.56 -4.98
N ASP A 397 27.70 -3.77 -3.97
CA ASP A 397 28.57 -2.71 -3.42
C ASP A 397 29.72 -2.40 -4.39
N GLU A 398 30.54 -1.40 -4.04
CA GLU A 398 31.71 -1.00 -4.83
C GLU A 398 32.75 -2.13 -5.00
N ARG A 399 32.71 -3.15 -4.13
CA ARG A 399 33.58 -4.34 -4.17
C ARG A 399 32.92 -5.52 -4.87
N GLY A 400 31.72 -5.35 -5.45
CA GLY A 400 30.97 -6.40 -6.15
C GLY A 400 30.25 -7.40 -5.25
N LYS A 401 30.21 -7.19 -3.91
CA LYS A 401 29.45 -8.04 -2.99
C LYS A 401 27.96 -7.78 -3.12
N LEU A 402 27.20 -8.85 -3.00
CA LEU A 402 25.74 -8.80 -3.10
C LEU A 402 25.14 -8.12 -1.86
N LEU A 403 24.29 -7.13 -2.09
CA LEU A 403 23.47 -6.45 -1.11
C LEU A 403 22.00 -6.78 -1.34
N GLU A 404 21.24 -6.91 -0.25
CA GLU A 404 19.80 -7.14 -0.26
C GLU A 404 19.05 -6.08 0.55
N PRO A 405 17.79 -5.80 0.23
CA PRO A 405 16.97 -4.85 0.99
C PRO A 405 16.72 -5.39 2.40
N MET A 406 16.88 -4.52 3.39
CA MET A 406 16.71 -4.82 4.81
C MET A 406 15.52 -4.03 5.36
N GLU A 407 14.80 -4.65 6.28
CA GLU A 407 13.67 -4.04 6.99
C GLU A 407 13.81 -4.21 8.49
N THR A 408 13.34 -3.20 9.22
CA THR A 408 12.99 -3.33 10.64
C THR A 408 11.55 -3.79 10.74
N VAL A 409 11.34 -4.87 11.46
CA VAL A 409 10.01 -5.51 11.64
C VAL A 409 9.58 -5.33 13.08
N TYR A 410 8.46 -4.66 13.28
CA TYR A 410 7.81 -4.49 14.57
C TYR A 410 6.65 -5.46 14.68
N VAL A 411 6.65 -6.26 15.73
CA VAL A 411 5.62 -7.27 15.96
C VAL A 411 5.04 -7.09 17.35
N ASP A 412 3.73 -6.86 17.40
CA ASP A 412 2.97 -6.86 18.65
C ASP A 412 2.14 -8.14 18.71
N VAL A 413 2.40 -8.99 19.70
CA VAL A 413 1.71 -10.28 19.88
C VAL A 413 1.41 -10.56 21.34
N PRO A 414 0.32 -11.26 21.68
CA PRO A 414 0.13 -11.80 23.00
C PRO A 414 1.36 -12.60 23.43
N GLU A 415 1.77 -12.48 24.69
CA GLU A 415 3.00 -13.09 25.21
C GLU A 415 3.11 -14.59 24.90
N GLU A 416 2.00 -15.32 24.89
CA GLU A 416 1.94 -16.76 24.58
C GLU A 416 2.43 -17.10 23.16
N PHE A 417 2.37 -16.16 22.19
CA PHE A 417 2.79 -16.36 20.79
C PHE A 417 4.18 -15.81 20.49
N SER A 418 4.82 -15.08 21.42
CA SER A 418 6.13 -14.45 21.19
C SER A 418 7.20 -15.47 20.79
N GLY A 419 7.23 -16.62 21.44
CA GLY A 419 8.20 -17.69 21.19
C GLY A 419 8.15 -18.24 19.76
N ILE A 420 6.95 -18.55 19.24
CA ILE A 420 6.80 -19.07 17.88
C ILE A 420 7.16 -18.03 16.82
N VAL A 421 6.85 -16.77 17.06
CA VAL A 421 7.21 -15.66 16.17
C VAL A 421 8.71 -15.48 16.11
N ILE A 422 9.39 -15.46 17.28
CA ILE A 422 10.85 -15.35 17.36
C ILE A 422 11.52 -16.51 16.61
N GLU A 423 11.07 -17.74 16.82
CA GLU A 423 11.62 -18.91 16.11
C GLU A 423 11.47 -18.77 14.59
N LYS A 424 10.27 -18.47 14.11
CA LYS A 424 9.99 -18.38 12.66
C LYS A 424 10.72 -17.24 11.97
N LEU A 425 10.77 -16.06 12.57
CA LEU A 425 11.51 -14.92 11.99
C LEU A 425 13.03 -15.18 12.01
N SER A 426 13.56 -15.81 13.06
CA SER A 426 14.98 -16.18 13.12
C SER A 426 15.37 -17.19 12.03
N LEU A 427 14.52 -18.18 11.75
CA LEU A 427 14.71 -19.12 10.63
C LEU A 427 14.74 -18.41 9.26
N ARG A 428 14.06 -17.27 9.16
CA ARG A 428 14.02 -16.41 7.98
C ARG A 428 15.07 -15.28 7.99
N LYS A 429 16.14 -15.46 8.80
CA LYS A 429 17.28 -14.54 8.95
C LYS A 429 16.94 -13.23 9.66
N GLY A 430 15.87 -13.20 10.44
CA GLY A 430 15.55 -12.09 11.35
C GLY A 430 16.45 -12.13 12.59
N GLU A 431 17.00 -10.98 12.94
CA GLU A 431 17.82 -10.77 14.14
C GLU A 431 16.99 -9.94 15.12
N LEU A 432 16.63 -10.52 16.27
CA LEU A 432 15.91 -9.81 17.32
C LEU A 432 16.79 -8.69 17.87
N GLN A 433 16.32 -7.45 17.74
CA GLN A 433 17.03 -6.25 18.21
C GLN A 433 16.54 -5.83 19.60
N ASN A 434 15.22 -5.89 19.79
CA ASN A 434 14.61 -5.46 21.04
C ASN A 434 13.36 -6.30 21.36
N MET A 435 13.07 -6.42 22.66
CA MET A 435 11.86 -7.06 23.18
C MET A 435 11.38 -6.30 24.40
N GLY A 436 10.14 -5.81 24.36
CA GLY A 436 9.51 -5.08 25.44
C GLY A 436 8.10 -5.58 25.74
N GLN A 437 7.52 -5.13 26.82
CA GLN A 437 6.11 -5.32 27.09
C GLN A 437 5.33 -4.17 26.48
N ALA A 438 4.23 -4.49 25.82
CA ALA A 438 3.23 -3.53 25.35
C ALA A 438 1.98 -3.62 26.21
N SER A 439 1.11 -2.63 26.13
CA SER A 439 -0.15 -2.56 26.88
C SER A 439 -1.02 -3.80 26.65
N GLY A 440 -1.81 -4.22 27.64
CA GLY A 440 -2.80 -5.29 27.48
C GLY A 440 -2.24 -6.73 27.44
N GLY A 441 -1.01 -6.98 27.94
CA GLY A 441 -0.40 -8.32 27.96
C GLY A 441 0.20 -8.74 26.61
N TYR A 442 0.53 -7.77 25.78
CA TYR A 442 1.25 -7.97 24.53
C TYR A 442 2.76 -7.81 24.73
N SER A 443 3.52 -8.58 23.94
CA SER A 443 4.96 -8.39 23.79
C SER A 443 5.23 -7.66 22.47
N ARG A 444 6.04 -6.62 22.55
CA ARG A 444 6.56 -5.90 21.36
C ARG A 444 7.95 -6.43 21.03
N LEU A 445 8.09 -6.94 19.81
CA LEU A 445 9.34 -7.49 19.29
C LEU A 445 9.82 -6.62 18.13
N GLU A 446 11.11 -6.36 18.07
CA GLU A 446 11.75 -5.62 16.98
C GLU A 446 12.83 -6.47 16.34
N PHE A 447 12.77 -6.66 15.02
CA PHE A 447 13.75 -7.45 14.27
C PHE A 447 14.36 -6.64 13.14
N ALA A 448 15.65 -6.85 12.91
CA ALA A 448 16.30 -6.46 11.66
C ALA A 448 16.40 -7.69 10.75
N MET A 449 15.82 -7.64 9.56
CA MET A 449 15.80 -8.80 8.68
C MET A 449 15.77 -8.43 7.18
N PRO A 450 16.19 -9.34 6.30
CA PRO A 450 16.07 -9.11 4.85
C PRO A 450 14.61 -9.15 4.41
N SER A 451 14.20 -8.21 3.54
CA SER A 451 12.83 -8.11 2.99
C SER A 451 12.35 -9.45 2.40
N ARG A 452 13.23 -10.22 1.75
CA ARG A 452 12.86 -11.55 1.23
C ARG A 452 12.44 -12.53 2.32
N GLY A 453 12.88 -12.35 3.56
CA GLY A 453 12.45 -13.17 4.70
C GLY A 453 10.99 -12.96 5.08
N LEU A 454 10.40 -11.83 4.71
CA LEU A 454 9.00 -11.50 4.96
C LEU A 454 8.06 -12.05 3.88
N ILE A 455 8.58 -12.30 2.67
CA ILE A 455 7.79 -12.84 1.56
C ILE A 455 7.11 -14.13 1.98
N GLY A 456 5.76 -14.17 1.90
CA GLY A 456 4.95 -15.31 2.29
C GLY A 456 4.85 -15.59 3.80
N TYR A 457 5.37 -14.71 4.68
CA TYR A 457 5.27 -14.92 6.12
C TYR A 457 3.96 -14.39 6.73
N ARG A 458 3.35 -13.40 6.11
CA ARG A 458 2.17 -12.73 6.66
C ARG A 458 0.98 -13.69 6.91
N GLY A 459 0.76 -14.64 6.01
CA GLY A 459 -0.27 -15.67 6.15
C GLY A 459 0.03 -16.65 7.31
N ASP A 460 1.28 -17.08 7.42
CA ASP A 460 1.76 -17.92 8.52
C ASP A 460 1.63 -17.19 9.86
N PHE A 461 2.03 -15.92 9.92
CA PHE A 461 1.96 -15.08 11.11
C PHE A 461 0.54 -14.97 11.67
N LEU A 462 -0.44 -14.67 10.81
CA LEU A 462 -1.85 -14.61 11.24
C LEU A 462 -2.35 -15.96 11.78
N THR A 463 -1.91 -17.07 11.20
CA THR A 463 -2.26 -18.40 11.66
C THR A 463 -1.63 -18.72 13.03
N ASP A 464 -0.34 -18.41 13.19
CA ASP A 464 0.42 -18.69 14.42
C ASP A 464 -0.08 -17.87 15.60
N THR A 465 -0.51 -16.62 15.34
CA THR A 465 -1.04 -15.70 16.35
C THR A 465 -2.56 -15.77 16.50
N LYS A 466 -3.22 -16.71 15.81
CA LYS A 466 -4.69 -16.83 15.76
C LYS A 466 -5.41 -15.53 15.40
N GLY A 467 -4.77 -14.69 14.57
CA GLY A 467 -5.27 -13.40 14.15
C GLY A 467 -5.05 -12.24 15.16
N ASN A 468 -4.43 -12.51 16.31
CA ASN A 468 -4.22 -11.50 17.36
C ASN A 468 -2.87 -10.76 17.24
N GLY A 469 -2.02 -11.13 16.27
CA GLY A 469 -0.73 -10.48 16.07
C GLY A 469 -0.83 -9.31 15.09
N ILE A 470 -0.06 -8.26 15.34
CA ILE A 470 0.13 -7.12 14.45
C ILE A 470 1.59 -7.11 14.02
N MET A 471 1.84 -7.01 12.71
CA MET A 471 3.18 -6.96 12.15
C MET A 471 3.29 -5.79 11.19
N ASN A 472 4.26 -4.93 11.46
CA ASN A 472 4.60 -3.76 10.64
C ASN A 472 6.05 -3.82 10.22
N THR A 473 6.35 -3.30 9.03
CA THR A 473 7.70 -3.31 8.48
C THR A 473 8.12 -1.92 8.03
N GLN A 474 9.39 -1.62 8.16
CA GLN A 474 9.98 -0.37 7.73
C GLN A 474 11.26 -0.66 6.95
N PHE A 475 11.35 -0.15 5.72
CA PHE A 475 12.56 -0.29 4.91
C PHE A 475 13.70 0.58 5.46
N GLU A 476 14.87 -0.05 5.73
CA GLU A 476 16.04 0.63 6.31
C GLU A 476 17.17 0.87 5.29
N GLY A 477 17.08 0.25 4.13
CA GLY A 477 18.12 0.36 3.11
C GLY A 477 18.63 -0.99 2.64
N TYR A 478 19.87 -1.02 2.14
CA TYR A 478 20.50 -2.24 1.63
C TYR A 478 21.62 -2.70 2.57
N GLY A 479 21.58 -3.96 2.98
CA GLY A 479 22.56 -4.63 3.81
C GLY A 479 23.22 -5.84 3.13
N PRO A 480 24.24 -6.44 3.74
CA PRO A 480 24.90 -7.62 3.21
C PRO A 480 23.93 -8.82 3.09
N TYR A 481 24.09 -9.60 2.02
CA TYR A 481 23.33 -10.83 1.82
C TYR A 481 23.49 -11.83 2.98
N LYS A 482 22.38 -12.24 3.60
CA LYS A 482 22.33 -13.06 4.82
C LYS A 482 22.32 -14.58 4.55
N GLY A 483 22.57 -15.02 3.31
CA GLY A 483 22.53 -16.44 2.93
C GLY A 483 21.12 -16.94 2.59
N ASP A 484 20.98 -18.20 2.21
CA ASP A 484 19.73 -18.76 1.70
C ASP A 484 18.64 -18.88 2.79
N ILE A 485 17.39 -18.70 2.36
CA ILE A 485 16.19 -18.87 3.18
C ILE A 485 15.32 -19.95 2.54
N GLN A 486 14.84 -20.90 3.33
CA GLN A 486 13.82 -21.86 2.91
C GLN A 486 12.44 -21.24 3.09
N TYR A 487 11.77 -20.92 1.98
CA TYR A 487 10.47 -20.26 2.02
C TYR A 487 9.30 -21.21 2.30
N ARG A 488 9.29 -22.36 1.65
CA ARG A 488 8.17 -23.29 1.67
C ARG A 488 8.64 -24.70 2.08
N LYS A 489 7.98 -25.24 3.11
CA LYS A 489 8.26 -26.59 3.62
C LYS A 489 7.39 -27.67 2.97
N GLN A 490 6.31 -27.27 2.30
CA GLN A 490 5.28 -28.19 1.77
C GLN A 490 5.18 -28.06 0.24
N GLY A 491 5.06 -29.19 -0.45
CA GLY A 491 4.93 -29.28 -1.90
C GLY A 491 3.51 -29.00 -2.41
N SER A 492 3.35 -29.04 -3.72
CA SER A 492 2.07 -28.89 -4.42
C SER A 492 1.46 -30.22 -4.79
N LEU A 493 0.12 -30.31 -4.74
CA LEU A 493 -0.63 -31.35 -5.45
C LEU A 493 -0.88 -30.86 -6.88
N ILE A 494 -0.40 -31.61 -7.87
CA ILE A 494 -0.41 -31.21 -9.27
C ILE A 494 -1.38 -32.13 -10.05
N ALA A 495 -2.24 -31.53 -10.85
CA ALA A 495 -3.11 -32.29 -11.74
C ALA A 495 -2.28 -33.02 -12.80
N PHE A 496 -2.52 -34.34 -12.94
CA PHE A 496 -1.80 -35.21 -13.87
C PHE A 496 -2.26 -35.03 -15.32
N GLU A 497 -3.56 -34.84 -15.53
CA GLU A 497 -4.16 -34.75 -16.88
C GLU A 497 -5.21 -33.63 -16.95
N ALA A 498 -5.63 -33.30 -18.17
CA ALA A 498 -6.69 -32.35 -18.42
C ALA A 498 -8.06 -33.03 -18.33
N GLY A 499 -9.05 -32.35 -17.75
CA GLY A 499 -10.42 -32.84 -17.63
C GLY A 499 -11.24 -32.06 -16.62
N GLU A 500 -12.26 -32.69 -16.10
CA GLU A 500 -13.11 -32.17 -15.03
C GLU A 500 -12.86 -32.97 -13.74
N ALA A 501 -12.68 -32.25 -12.64
CA ALA A 501 -12.45 -32.86 -11.33
C ALA A 501 -13.73 -33.55 -10.83
N ILE A 502 -13.64 -34.83 -10.54
CA ILE A 502 -14.76 -35.63 -10.08
C ILE A 502 -14.60 -36.05 -8.63
N THR A 503 -15.73 -36.26 -7.94
CA THR A 503 -15.79 -36.57 -6.50
C THR A 503 -14.86 -37.73 -6.12
N TYR A 504 -14.82 -38.82 -6.90
CA TYR A 504 -13.97 -39.97 -6.62
C TYR A 504 -12.46 -39.63 -6.71
N GLY A 505 -12.07 -38.90 -7.75
CA GLY A 505 -10.67 -38.45 -7.91
C GLY A 505 -10.23 -37.51 -6.80
N LEU A 506 -11.09 -36.55 -6.42
CA LEU A 506 -10.85 -35.61 -5.30
C LEU A 506 -10.78 -36.32 -3.96
N TYR A 507 -11.65 -37.30 -3.71
CA TYR A 507 -11.63 -38.10 -2.49
C TYR A 507 -10.28 -38.79 -2.27
N ASN A 508 -9.71 -39.37 -3.30
CA ASN A 508 -8.38 -40.00 -3.22
C ASN A 508 -7.25 -38.96 -3.11
N ALA A 509 -7.44 -37.76 -3.65
CA ALA A 509 -6.43 -36.70 -3.59
C ALA A 509 -6.40 -36.01 -2.20
N GLN A 510 -7.54 -35.86 -1.52
CA GLN A 510 -7.60 -35.22 -0.20
C GLN A 510 -6.82 -35.96 0.90
N GLU A 511 -6.58 -37.27 0.75
CA GLU A 511 -5.73 -38.04 1.66
C GLU A 511 -4.26 -37.60 1.62
N ARG A 512 -3.85 -36.90 0.55
CA ARG A 512 -2.48 -36.42 0.34
C ARG A 512 -2.27 -34.98 0.72
N GLY A 513 -3.35 -34.22 0.99
CA GLY A 513 -3.27 -32.84 1.41
C GLY A 513 -4.56 -32.05 1.22
N SER A 514 -4.49 -30.74 1.42
CA SER A 514 -5.63 -29.83 1.28
C SER A 514 -5.85 -29.44 -0.17
N LEU A 515 -7.11 -29.51 -0.63
CA LEU A 515 -7.48 -29.18 -2.02
C LEU A 515 -7.91 -27.72 -2.18
N PHE A 516 -7.60 -27.14 -3.32
CA PHE A 516 -8.00 -25.77 -3.72
C PHE A 516 -9.19 -25.78 -4.69
N ILE A 517 -9.53 -26.94 -5.23
CA ILE A 517 -10.59 -27.15 -6.21
C ILE A 517 -11.70 -28.04 -5.67
N GLY A 518 -12.88 -27.95 -6.25
CA GLY A 518 -14.03 -28.79 -5.97
C GLY A 518 -14.48 -29.63 -7.16
N PRO A 519 -15.54 -30.46 -6.96
CA PRO A 519 -16.12 -31.23 -8.06
C PRO A 519 -16.66 -30.33 -9.19
N GLY A 520 -16.51 -30.77 -10.44
CA GLY A 520 -16.99 -30.05 -11.61
C GLY A 520 -16.05 -28.94 -12.11
N GLU A 521 -14.94 -28.69 -11.42
CA GLU A 521 -13.96 -27.70 -11.88
C GLU A 521 -13.03 -28.28 -12.94
N LYS A 522 -12.78 -27.49 -14.00
CA LYS A 522 -11.87 -27.86 -15.07
C LYS A 522 -10.42 -27.79 -14.60
N VAL A 523 -9.65 -28.80 -14.90
CA VAL A 523 -8.23 -28.89 -14.61
C VAL A 523 -7.43 -29.24 -15.85
N TYR A 524 -6.14 -28.97 -15.84
CA TYR A 524 -5.20 -29.37 -16.88
C TYR A 524 -3.88 -29.85 -16.29
N ALA A 525 -3.13 -30.61 -17.04
CA ALA A 525 -1.83 -31.13 -16.59
C ALA A 525 -0.88 -30.00 -16.18
N GLY A 526 -0.32 -30.10 -14.98
CA GLY A 526 0.55 -29.05 -14.43
C GLY A 526 -0.17 -27.97 -13.60
N MET A 527 -1.50 -27.96 -13.56
CA MET A 527 -2.26 -27.09 -12.65
C MET A 527 -2.05 -27.54 -11.20
N VAL A 528 -1.80 -26.59 -10.30
CA VAL A 528 -1.69 -26.84 -8.86
C VAL A 528 -3.10 -26.83 -8.27
N ILE A 529 -3.53 -27.94 -7.75
CA ILE A 529 -4.89 -28.18 -7.28
C ILE A 529 -5.00 -28.36 -5.75
N GLY A 530 -3.87 -28.28 -5.07
CA GLY A 530 -3.83 -28.42 -3.61
C GLY A 530 -2.41 -28.32 -3.06
N GLN A 531 -2.32 -28.42 -1.76
CA GLN A 531 -1.08 -28.40 -0.97
C GLN A 531 -0.89 -29.75 -0.29
N THR A 532 0.27 -30.37 -0.44
CA THR A 532 0.61 -31.62 0.26
C THR A 532 1.26 -31.36 1.61
N GLY A 533 1.16 -32.30 2.54
CA GLY A 533 1.91 -32.25 3.81
C GLY A 533 3.41 -32.63 3.67
N LYS A 534 3.84 -33.08 2.49
CA LYS A 534 5.24 -33.45 2.20
C LYS A 534 5.99 -32.29 1.56
N ALA A 535 7.31 -32.30 1.63
CA ALA A 535 8.15 -31.29 0.99
C ALA A 535 8.18 -31.37 -0.55
N GLU A 536 7.91 -32.55 -1.08
CA GLU A 536 7.95 -32.78 -2.53
C GLU A 536 6.56 -32.63 -3.16
N ASP A 537 6.54 -32.18 -4.41
CA ASP A 537 5.34 -32.11 -5.23
C ASP A 537 4.82 -33.52 -5.57
N ILE A 538 3.50 -33.68 -5.57
CA ILE A 538 2.83 -34.94 -5.87
C ILE A 538 1.85 -34.76 -7.02
N GLU A 539 2.03 -35.55 -8.09
CA GLU A 539 1.07 -35.61 -9.18
C GLU A 539 -0.12 -36.50 -8.78
N VAL A 540 -1.34 -36.00 -8.97
CA VAL A 540 -2.60 -36.70 -8.65
C VAL A 540 -3.58 -36.64 -9.81
N ASN A 541 -4.32 -37.71 -10.02
CA ASN A 541 -5.36 -37.75 -11.04
C ASN A 541 -6.73 -37.53 -10.39
N VAL A 542 -7.28 -36.33 -10.58
CA VAL A 542 -8.60 -35.94 -10.05
C VAL A 542 -9.74 -36.15 -11.04
N CYS A 543 -9.41 -36.53 -12.29
CA CYS A 543 -10.39 -36.86 -13.34
C CYS A 543 -10.75 -38.37 -13.36
N LYS A 544 -10.13 -39.16 -12.47
CA LYS A 544 -10.28 -40.61 -12.46
C LYS A 544 -11.66 -41.04 -11.97
N THR A 545 -12.40 -41.77 -12.83
CA THR A 545 -13.70 -42.37 -12.47
C THR A 545 -13.53 -43.65 -11.64
N LYS A 546 -14.52 -43.96 -10.83
CA LYS A 546 -14.57 -45.25 -10.13
C LYS A 546 -14.81 -46.35 -11.16
N HIS A 547 -13.90 -47.33 -11.26
CA HIS A 547 -14.16 -48.50 -12.09
C HIS A 547 -15.34 -49.30 -11.51
N LEU A 548 -16.38 -49.45 -12.31
CA LEU A 548 -17.50 -50.33 -11.95
C LEU A 548 -16.99 -51.77 -12.03
N THR A 549 -16.89 -52.44 -10.89
CA THR A 549 -16.67 -53.91 -10.81
C THR A 549 -18.00 -54.59 -10.67
N ASN A 550 -18.20 -55.74 -11.35
CA ASN A 550 -19.44 -56.52 -11.37
C ASN A 550 -19.82 -57.15 -10.04
N THR A 551 -19.03 -56.94 -8.97
CA THR A 551 -19.30 -57.43 -7.61
C THR A 551 -19.82 -56.29 -6.77
N ARG A 552 -21.14 -56.24 -6.57
CA ARG A 552 -21.78 -55.36 -5.58
C ARG A 552 -21.57 -55.95 -4.19
N SER A 553 -20.72 -55.33 -3.38
CA SER A 553 -20.79 -55.48 -1.93
C SER A 553 -21.75 -54.41 -1.37
N SER A 554 -22.66 -54.81 -0.51
CA SER A 554 -23.71 -53.94 0.09
C SER A 554 -23.17 -52.81 0.99
N SER A 555 -21.84 -52.73 1.18
CA SER A 555 -21.13 -51.68 1.92
C SER A 555 -20.46 -50.64 1.02
N ALA A 556 -20.68 -50.68 -0.32
CA ALA A 556 -19.94 -49.85 -1.27
C ALA A 556 -20.57 -48.48 -1.61
N ASP A 557 -21.72 -48.17 -1.01
CA ASP A 557 -22.46 -46.92 -1.23
C ASP A 557 -22.33 -45.91 -0.08
N GLU A 558 -21.24 -45.94 0.70
CA GLU A 558 -20.96 -44.80 1.59
C GLU A 558 -20.71 -43.56 0.74
N ALA A 559 -21.48 -42.51 1.07
CA ALA A 559 -21.32 -41.20 0.41
C ALA A 559 -19.89 -40.69 0.65
N LEU A 560 -19.13 -40.50 -0.46
CA LEU A 560 -17.78 -39.97 -0.39
C LEU A 560 -17.83 -38.52 0.16
N ARG A 561 -17.37 -38.34 1.40
CA ARG A 561 -17.29 -37.02 2.01
C ARG A 561 -16.02 -36.32 1.60
N LEU A 562 -16.19 -35.17 0.94
CA LEU A 562 -15.07 -34.27 0.62
C LEU A 562 -14.93 -33.24 1.73
N THR A 563 -13.70 -32.94 2.11
CA THR A 563 -13.38 -31.78 2.92
C THR A 563 -13.64 -30.51 2.09
N PRO A 564 -14.11 -29.40 2.70
CA PRO A 564 -14.26 -28.13 1.99
C PRO A 564 -12.96 -27.71 1.35
N LYS A 565 -13.04 -27.22 0.10
CA LYS A 565 -11.87 -26.69 -0.59
C LYS A 565 -11.34 -25.45 0.14
N LYS A 566 -10.01 -25.30 0.18
CA LYS A 566 -9.37 -24.09 0.70
C LYS A 566 -9.46 -22.99 -0.36
N LEU A 567 -10.29 -21.98 -0.09
CA LEU A 567 -10.33 -20.77 -0.90
C LEU A 567 -9.18 -19.85 -0.49
N MET A 568 -8.40 -19.39 -1.45
CA MET A 568 -7.29 -18.48 -1.21
C MET A 568 -7.58 -17.12 -1.82
N SER A 569 -7.27 -16.05 -1.09
CA SER A 569 -7.26 -14.68 -1.63
C SER A 569 -6.11 -14.51 -2.62
N LEU A 570 -6.08 -13.36 -3.33
CA LEU A 570 -4.97 -13.03 -4.23
C LEU A 570 -3.63 -13.04 -3.48
N GLU A 571 -3.58 -12.40 -2.31
CA GLU A 571 -2.38 -12.35 -1.47
C GLU A 571 -1.94 -13.73 -1.04
N GLN A 572 -2.87 -14.58 -0.58
CA GLN A 572 -2.57 -15.96 -0.18
C GLN A 572 -2.05 -16.80 -1.36
N CYS A 573 -2.55 -16.55 -2.58
CA CYS A 573 -2.01 -17.19 -3.77
C CYS A 573 -0.59 -16.72 -4.09
N LEU A 574 -0.33 -15.41 -3.98
CA LEU A 574 1.00 -14.82 -4.20
C LEU A 574 2.02 -15.34 -3.18
N ASP A 575 1.61 -15.46 -1.92
CA ASP A 575 2.43 -16.03 -0.85
C ASP A 575 2.73 -17.53 -1.07
N PHE A 576 1.76 -18.25 -1.64
CA PHE A 576 1.84 -19.70 -1.82
C PHE A 576 2.76 -20.10 -2.97
N ILE A 577 2.76 -19.38 -4.10
CA ILE A 577 3.52 -19.77 -5.31
C ILE A 577 5.02 -19.86 -5.04
N ASP A 578 5.66 -20.87 -5.68
CA ASP A 578 7.10 -21.04 -5.63
C ASP A 578 7.78 -20.54 -6.92
N THR A 579 9.11 -20.56 -6.96
CA THR A 579 9.92 -20.05 -8.08
C THR A 579 9.65 -20.76 -9.42
N ASP A 580 9.17 -22.00 -9.38
CA ASP A 580 8.79 -22.81 -10.54
C ASP A 580 7.27 -22.79 -10.83
N GLU A 581 6.52 -21.92 -10.14
CA GLU A 581 5.08 -21.77 -10.28
C GLU A 581 4.71 -20.38 -10.81
N LEU A 582 3.50 -20.27 -11.35
CA LEU A 582 2.86 -19.04 -11.78
C LEU A 582 1.44 -18.97 -11.22
N LEU A 583 0.99 -17.79 -10.95
CA LEU A 583 -0.42 -17.50 -10.63
C LEU A 583 -1.11 -16.96 -11.88
N GLU A 584 -2.09 -17.67 -12.40
CA GLU A 584 -3.01 -17.14 -13.41
C GLU A 584 -4.04 -16.26 -12.75
N VAL A 585 -4.11 -15.02 -13.20
CA VAL A 585 -5.04 -14.01 -12.74
C VAL A 585 -6.07 -13.76 -13.84
N THR A 586 -7.33 -14.04 -13.55
CA THR A 586 -8.45 -13.78 -14.46
C THR A 586 -9.53 -12.98 -13.74
N PRO A 587 -10.46 -12.34 -14.44
CA PRO A 587 -11.55 -11.60 -13.81
C PRO A 587 -12.38 -12.42 -12.83
N LYS A 588 -12.50 -13.73 -13.05
CA LYS A 588 -13.38 -14.62 -12.26
C LYS A 588 -12.63 -15.54 -11.32
N THR A 589 -11.46 -16.05 -11.73
CA THR A 589 -10.75 -17.10 -11.01
C THR A 589 -9.26 -16.79 -10.84
N LEU A 590 -8.68 -17.35 -9.79
CA LEU A 590 -7.25 -17.41 -9.54
C LEU A 590 -6.82 -18.88 -9.60
N ARG A 591 -5.84 -19.21 -10.44
CA ARG A 591 -5.35 -20.58 -10.62
C ARG A 591 -3.82 -20.61 -10.52
N ILE A 592 -3.30 -21.54 -9.77
CA ILE A 592 -1.85 -21.75 -9.67
C ILE A 592 -1.45 -22.85 -10.61
N ARG A 593 -0.33 -22.70 -11.29
CA ARG A 593 0.22 -23.73 -12.19
C ARG A 593 1.73 -23.79 -12.13
N LYS A 594 2.29 -24.90 -12.57
CA LYS A 594 3.73 -25.00 -12.83
C LYS A 594 4.11 -24.20 -14.08
N LYS A 595 5.31 -23.61 -14.10
CA LYS A 595 5.88 -22.97 -15.29
C LYS A 595 6.01 -23.96 -16.45
N ILE A 596 6.46 -25.18 -16.16
CA ILE A 596 6.56 -26.26 -17.12
C ILE A 596 5.36 -27.19 -16.91
N LEU A 597 4.42 -27.21 -17.85
CA LEU A 597 3.19 -28.01 -17.74
C LEU A 597 3.44 -29.50 -18.00
N ASP A 598 4.36 -29.84 -18.90
CA ASP A 598 4.69 -31.26 -19.23
C ASP A 598 5.43 -31.93 -18.07
N PRO A 599 4.94 -33.09 -17.56
CA PRO A 599 5.53 -33.79 -16.42
C PRO A 599 6.93 -34.34 -16.71
N THR A 600 7.19 -34.75 -17.95
CA THR A 600 8.50 -35.28 -18.34
C THR A 600 9.55 -34.18 -18.38
N MET A 601 9.17 -33.01 -18.91
CA MET A 601 10.05 -31.85 -18.94
C MET A 601 10.32 -31.32 -17.54
N ARG A 602 9.32 -31.31 -16.64
CA ARG A 602 9.52 -30.94 -15.21
C ARG A 602 10.56 -31.83 -14.53
N LYS A 603 10.44 -33.16 -14.69
CA LYS A 603 11.40 -34.11 -14.12
C LYS A 603 12.81 -33.90 -14.67
N ARG A 604 12.96 -33.63 -15.97
CA ARG A 604 14.25 -33.32 -16.58
C ARG A 604 14.86 -32.04 -16.03
N ALA A 605 14.05 -30.98 -15.90
CA ALA A 605 14.50 -29.71 -15.34
C ALA A 605 14.92 -29.84 -13.85
N ALA A 606 14.16 -30.61 -13.05
CA ALA A 606 14.49 -30.88 -11.64
C ALA A 606 15.82 -31.66 -11.50
N ASN A 607 16.05 -32.68 -12.36
CA ASN A 607 17.29 -33.43 -12.37
C ASN A 607 18.50 -32.60 -12.83
N ALA A 608 18.31 -31.70 -13.82
CA ALA A 608 19.36 -30.77 -14.24
C ALA A 608 19.78 -29.81 -13.12
N LYS A 609 18.82 -29.29 -12.33
CA LYS A 609 19.13 -28.46 -11.16
C LYS A 609 19.90 -29.21 -10.06
N LYS A 610 19.52 -30.46 -9.76
CA LYS A 610 20.23 -31.32 -8.80
C LYS A 610 21.67 -31.63 -9.20
N ASN A 611 21.95 -31.71 -10.50
CA ASN A 611 23.29 -31.96 -11.00
C ASN A 611 24.17 -30.69 -11.11
N ALA A 612 23.58 -29.50 -10.97
CA ALA A 612 24.27 -28.20 -11.04
C ALA A 612 24.60 -27.62 -9.66
N GLN A 613 24.04 -28.19 -8.60
CA GLN A 613 24.38 -27.95 -7.19
C GLN A 613 25.44 -28.94 -6.69
#